data_99307169570a805f3d9107fbea9edb84
#
_entry.id   99307169570a805f3d9107fbea9edb84
#
_cell.length_a   1.000
_cell.length_b   1.000
_cell.length_c   1.000
_cell.angle_alpha   90.00
_cell.angle_beta   90.00
_cell.angle_gamma   90.00
#
_symmetry.space_group_name_H-M   'P 1'
#
loop_
_entity.id
_entity.type
_entity.pdbx_description
1 polymer ?
#
loop_
_entity_poly.entity_id
_entity_poly.type
_entity_poly.pdbx_seq_one_letter_code
_entity_poly.pdbx_strand_id
1 'polypeptide(L)'
;GPVATDAGELEPIAPGVRVWLGTDGAGGAGPNVGVVVEDDGITLVDTLSAPSAARALNNELHRRFHVPVRRVVYTSSHVDSVGGSAVFWMAARYGRPQTSALLEQPVPVEAYRRLVPGYAHDFDLGFATRPVSHVVDAAAWLTPLVCAVPVKGHQEQNLAVLVPSAGVLMAGAMASFGVTPNAYDGDPEAWADALGELGEQAAVVVPGTGRVGSAADITVMQAYLYAVSDAGGDPGRIPDGPWDDWSDRDLDTVNVERAALLAAGDHSVPAAMLRRLGLA
;
A
#
# COMPACT_ATOMS: atom_id res chain seq x y z
N GLY A 1 23.85 -11.74 -3.30
CA GLY A 1 23.71 -12.60 -2.18
C GLY A 1 22.25 -12.93 -1.90
N PRO A 2 21.94 -13.75 -0.91
CA PRO A 2 20.57 -14.23 -0.64
C PRO A 2 19.58 -13.14 -0.26
N VAL A 3 20.03 -11.91 0.00
CA VAL A 3 19.19 -10.79 0.47
C VAL A 3 18.06 -10.47 -0.51
N ALA A 4 18.31 -10.47 -1.82
CA ALA A 4 17.26 -10.17 -2.81
C ALA A 4 16.17 -11.24 -2.83
N THR A 5 16.55 -12.52 -2.68
CA THR A 5 15.61 -13.66 -2.63
C THR A 5 14.75 -13.62 -1.38
N ASP A 6 15.37 -13.30 -0.22
CA ASP A 6 14.66 -13.21 1.05
C ASP A 6 13.74 -11.98 1.16
N ALA A 7 14.07 -10.92 0.42
CA ALA A 7 13.33 -9.67 0.46
C ALA A 7 12.16 -9.64 -0.53
N GLY A 8 12.20 -10.42 -1.60
CA GLY A 8 11.13 -10.43 -2.59
C GLY A 8 11.57 -10.97 -3.95
N GLU A 9 10.64 -10.90 -4.90
CA GLU A 9 10.77 -11.46 -6.23
C GLU A 9 10.14 -10.54 -7.27
N LEU A 10 10.83 -10.33 -8.40
CA LEU A 10 10.33 -9.51 -9.51
C LEU A 10 9.62 -10.41 -10.53
N GLU A 11 8.30 -10.20 -10.70
CA GLU A 11 7.48 -10.97 -11.63
C GLU A 11 6.98 -10.12 -12.80
N PRO A 12 6.98 -10.66 -14.03
CA PRO A 12 6.39 -9.98 -15.18
C PRO A 12 4.86 -10.05 -15.13
N ILE A 13 4.20 -8.98 -15.57
CA ILE A 13 2.73 -8.91 -15.70
C ILE A 13 2.33 -8.68 -17.16
N ALA A 14 2.99 -7.75 -17.82
CA ALA A 14 2.78 -7.37 -19.21
C ALA A 14 4.08 -6.75 -19.75
N PRO A 15 4.21 -6.51 -21.06
CA PRO A 15 5.40 -5.83 -21.59
C PRO A 15 5.66 -4.51 -20.86
N GLY A 16 6.85 -4.38 -20.26
CA GLY A 16 7.26 -3.21 -19.48
C GLY A 16 6.60 -3.08 -18.11
N VAL A 17 5.74 -4.00 -17.72
CA VAL A 17 4.99 -3.95 -16.45
C VAL A 17 5.34 -5.16 -15.60
N ARG A 18 5.80 -4.90 -14.38
CA ARG A 18 6.22 -5.93 -13.43
C ARG A 18 5.69 -5.62 -12.03
N VAL A 19 5.79 -6.60 -11.16
CA VAL A 19 5.56 -6.43 -9.73
C VAL A 19 6.74 -7.02 -8.96
N TRP A 20 7.17 -6.30 -7.92
CA TRP A 20 8.02 -6.85 -6.89
C TRP A 20 7.11 -7.38 -5.78
N LEU A 21 7.08 -8.69 -5.61
CA LEU A 21 6.36 -9.34 -4.51
C LEU A 21 7.28 -9.38 -3.30
N GLY A 22 7.00 -8.52 -2.33
CA GLY A 22 7.83 -8.37 -1.15
C GLY A 22 7.54 -9.39 -0.06
N THR A 23 8.43 -9.44 0.93
CA THR A 23 8.27 -10.23 2.14
C THR A 23 8.22 -9.32 3.37
N ASP A 24 7.72 -9.85 4.49
CA ASP A 24 7.65 -9.12 5.76
C ASP A 24 8.95 -9.19 6.58
N GLY A 25 9.99 -9.84 6.04
CA GLY A 25 11.25 -10.07 6.75
C GLY A 25 11.20 -11.23 7.74
N ALA A 26 10.07 -11.93 7.86
CA ALA A 26 9.85 -13.04 8.81
C ALA A 26 9.25 -14.28 8.14
N GLY A 27 9.35 -14.38 6.81
CA GLY A 27 8.87 -15.52 6.03
C GLY A 27 7.43 -15.40 5.53
N GLY A 28 6.73 -14.29 5.83
CA GLY A 28 5.39 -13.99 5.34
C GLY A 28 5.38 -13.05 4.15
N ALA A 29 4.20 -12.85 3.56
CA ALA A 29 4.00 -11.84 2.54
C ALA A 29 4.18 -10.43 3.12
N GLY A 30 4.87 -9.58 2.38
CA GLY A 30 5.06 -8.18 2.70
C GLY A 30 4.46 -7.27 1.63
N PRO A 31 4.78 -5.97 1.69
CA PRO A 31 4.30 -5.04 0.69
C PRO A 31 4.87 -5.35 -0.69
N ASN A 32 4.08 -5.02 -1.71
CA ASN A 32 4.48 -5.12 -3.11
C ASN A 32 4.85 -3.74 -3.66
N VAL A 33 5.61 -3.74 -4.76
CA VAL A 33 5.89 -2.53 -5.53
C VAL A 33 5.54 -2.79 -6.99
N GLY A 34 4.70 -1.93 -7.56
CA GLY A 34 4.48 -1.90 -9.00
C GLY A 34 5.69 -1.29 -9.71
N VAL A 35 6.08 -1.88 -10.83
CA VAL A 35 7.27 -1.46 -11.61
C VAL A 35 6.86 -1.28 -13.07
N VAL A 36 7.00 -0.07 -13.58
CA VAL A 36 6.77 0.22 -15.02
C VAL A 36 8.08 0.70 -15.61
N VAL A 37 8.57 -0.04 -16.61
CA VAL A 37 9.84 0.24 -17.29
C VAL A 37 9.56 0.87 -18.64
N GLU A 38 10.05 2.07 -18.85
CA GLU A 38 9.97 2.82 -20.10
C GLU A 38 11.37 3.20 -20.57
N ASP A 39 11.48 3.71 -21.79
CA ASP A 39 12.81 4.04 -22.38
C ASP A 39 13.58 5.08 -21.57
N ASP A 40 12.89 6.03 -20.94
CA ASP A 40 13.51 7.11 -20.18
C ASP A 40 13.78 6.76 -18.72
N GLY A 41 13.13 5.73 -18.18
CA GLY A 41 13.26 5.39 -16.78
C GLY A 41 12.15 4.50 -16.25
N ILE A 42 12.25 4.21 -14.96
CA ILE A 42 11.34 3.35 -14.22
C ILE A 42 10.44 4.22 -13.33
N THR A 43 9.16 3.86 -13.30
CA THR A 43 8.20 4.34 -12.30
C THR A 43 7.92 3.21 -11.31
N LEU A 44 8.06 3.51 -10.02
CA LEU A 44 7.69 2.60 -8.92
C LEU A 44 6.39 3.06 -8.28
N VAL A 45 5.55 2.12 -7.93
CA VAL A 45 4.35 2.36 -7.11
C VAL A 45 4.64 1.83 -5.71
N ASP A 46 4.82 2.74 -4.77
CA ASP A 46 5.32 2.53 -3.41
C ASP A 46 6.81 2.18 -3.34
N THR A 47 7.36 2.06 -2.15
CA THR A 47 8.81 1.93 -1.93
C THR A 47 9.20 0.82 -0.96
N LEU A 48 8.26 -0.04 -0.55
CA LEU A 48 8.41 -1.02 0.53
C LEU A 48 8.51 -0.35 1.91
N SER A 49 8.48 -1.18 2.96
CA SER A 49 8.44 -0.69 4.34
C SER A 49 9.80 -0.29 4.90
N ALA A 50 10.88 -0.85 4.36
CA ALA A 50 12.19 -0.76 4.98
C ALA A 50 13.31 -0.51 3.96
N PRO A 51 14.32 0.30 4.32
CA PRO A 51 15.45 0.58 3.42
C PRO A 51 16.20 -0.66 2.93
N SER A 52 16.39 -1.69 3.78
CA SER A 52 17.08 -2.92 3.35
C SER A 52 16.32 -3.67 2.27
N ALA A 53 14.99 -3.75 2.39
CA ALA A 53 14.13 -4.34 1.38
C ALA A 53 14.14 -3.52 0.08
N ALA A 54 14.07 -2.20 0.21
CA ALA A 54 14.12 -1.29 -0.94
C ALA A 54 15.46 -1.37 -1.67
N ARG A 55 16.59 -1.52 -0.95
CA ARG A 55 17.91 -1.73 -1.56
C ARG A 55 17.95 -3.02 -2.36
N ALA A 56 17.34 -4.10 -1.86
CA ALA A 56 17.28 -5.37 -2.59
C ALA A 56 16.50 -5.20 -3.90
N LEU A 57 15.37 -4.52 -3.88
CA LEU A 57 14.62 -4.16 -5.08
C LEU A 57 15.47 -3.32 -6.04
N ASN A 58 16.09 -2.26 -5.54
CA ASN A 58 16.88 -1.36 -6.35
C ASN A 58 18.06 -2.09 -7.03
N ASN A 59 18.75 -2.97 -6.30
CA ASN A 59 19.82 -3.79 -6.85
C ASN A 59 19.32 -4.70 -7.98
N GLU A 60 18.15 -5.31 -7.81
CA GLU A 60 17.56 -6.15 -8.86
C GLU A 60 17.19 -5.35 -10.10
N LEU A 61 16.64 -4.15 -9.93
CA LEU A 61 16.32 -3.26 -11.05
C LEU A 61 17.58 -2.82 -11.81
N HIS A 62 18.63 -2.45 -11.09
CA HIS A 62 19.94 -2.10 -11.70
C HIS A 62 20.56 -3.27 -12.46
N ARG A 63 20.39 -4.48 -11.96
CA ARG A 63 20.91 -5.69 -12.61
C ARG A 63 20.19 -6.00 -13.92
N ARG A 64 18.90 -5.72 -14.00
CA ARG A 64 18.04 -6.10 -15.14
C ARG A 64 17.84 -5.01 -16.18
N PHE A 65 17.86 -3.75 -15.74
CA PHE A 65 17.49 -2.62 -16.61
C PHE A 65 18.58 -1.56 -16.63
N HIS A 66 18.73 -0.92 -17.78
CA HIS A 66 19.75 0.12 -18.02
C HIS A 66 19.19 1.54 -17.90
N VAL A 67 18.03 1.68 -17.25
CA VAL A 67 17.37 2.96 -17.03
C VAL A 67 17.17 3.21 -15.53
N PRO A 68 17.25 4.47 -15.09
CA PRO A 68 17.13 4.79 -13.66
C PRO A 68 15.67 4.76 -13.18
N VAL A 69 15.49 4.64 -11.86
CA VAL A 69 14.21 4.95 -11.21
C VAL A 69 14.05 6.46 -11.22
N ARG A 70 13.10 6.95 -11.99
CA ARG A 70 12.84 8.39 -12.13
C ARG A 70 11.68 8.89 -11.30
N ARG A 71 10.71 8.01 -11.01
CA ARG A 71 9.47 8.38 -10.34
C ARG A 71 9.09 7.33 -9.33
N VAL A 72 8.64 7.76 -8.17
CA VAL A 72 7.94 6.92 -7.21
C VAL A 72 6.58 7.56 -6.92
N VAL A 73 5.56 6.73 -6.79
CA VAL A 73 4.20 7.15 -6.46
C VAL A 73 3.87 6.60 -5.08
N TYR A 74 3.58 7.48 -4.12
CA TYR A 74 3.12 7.09 -2.79
C TYR A 74 1.60 6.88 -2.83
N THR A 75 1.15 5.65 -2.69
CA THR A 75 -0.29 5.36 -2.64
C THR A 75 -0.92 5.72 -1.30
N SER A 76 -0.10 5.85 -0.27
CA SER A 76 -0.49 6.28 1.08
C SER A 76 0.68 6.96 1.78
N SER A 77 0.46 7.46 3.00
CA SER A 77 1.53 7.92 3.88
C SER A 77 2.05 6.83 4.82
N HIS A 78 1.46 5.62 4.78
CA HIS A 78 1.86 4.53 5.66
C HIS A 78 3.26 4.00 5.31
N VAL A 79 3.85 3.29 6.26
CA VAL A 79 5.22 2.79 6.13
C VAL A 79 5.42 1.93 4.88
N ASP A 80 4.43 1.15 4.48
CA ASP A 80 4.49 0.29 3.29
C ASP A 80 4.71 1.07 2.00
N SER A 81 4.21 2.30 1.95
CA SER A 81 4.36 3.17 0.79
C SER A 81 5.67 3.97 0.82
N VAL A 82 6.11 4.40 2.00
CA VAL A 82 7.17 5.42 2.12
C VAL A 82 8.45 4.95 2.82
N GLY A 83 8.41 3.79 3.49
CA GLY A 83 9.50 3.36 4.37
C GLY A 83 10.83 3.13 3.69
N GLY A 84 10.83 2.74 2.41
CA GLY A 84 12.04 2.56 1.61
C GLY A 84 12.43 3.77 0.75
N SER A 85 11.73 4.89 0.88
CA SER A 85 11.84 6.03 -0.03
C SER A 85 13.24 6.66 -0.08
N ALA A 86 14.02 6.61 1.00
CA ALA A 86 15.37 7.15 1.04
C ALA A 86 16.32 6.48 0.04
N VAL A 87 16.04 5.23 -0.35
CA VAL A 87 16.84 4.50 -1.35
C VAL A 87 16.70 5.11 -2.74
N PHE A 88 15.53 5.68 -3.04
CA PHE A 88 15.19 6.26 -4.34
C PHE A 88 15.26 7.80 -4.30
N TRP A 89 16.26 8.32 -3.65
CA TRP A 89 16.38 9.75 -3.32
C TRP A 89 16.43 10.68 -4.54
N MET A 90 16.87 10.19 -5.70
CA MET A 90 16.92 10.99 -6.94
C MET A 90 15.60 11.02 -7.71
N ALA A 91 14.66 10.14 -7.38
CA ALA A 91 13.39 10.06 -8.07
C ALA A 91 12.46 11.22 -7.69
N ALA A 92 11.64 11.67 -8.63
CA ALA A 92 10.49 12.52 -8.33
C ALA A 92 9.49 11.68 -7.50
N ARG A 93 8.86 12.32 -6.51
CA ARG A 93 7.99 11.65 -5.55
C ARG A 93 6.60 12.28 -5.60
N TYR A 94 5.64 11.49 -6.07
CA TYR A 94 4.27 11.91 -6.28
C TYR A 94 3.40 11.44 -5.12
N GLY A 95 2.54 12.32 -4.61
CA GLY A 95 1.63 12.00 -3.52
C GLY A 95 0.48 12.99 -3.41
N ARG A 96 -0.53 12.61 -2.65
CA ARG A 96 -1.68 13.46 -2.37
C ARG A 96 -1.30 14.57 -1.38
N PRO A 97 -2.10 15.66 -1.30
CA PRO A 97 -1.87 16.73 -0.32
C PRO A 97 -1.77 16.24 1.12
N GLN A 98 -2.66 15.32 1.55
CA GLN A 98 -2.59 14.73 2.89
C GLN A 98 -1.29 13.96 3.10
N THR A 99 -0.88 13.15 2.14
CA THR A 99 0.38 12.42 2.19
C THR A 99 1.56 13.37 2.35
N SER A 100 1.59 14.46 1.57
CA SER A 100 2.61 15.49 1.67
C SER A 100 2.67 16.09 3.07
N ALA A 101 1.54 16.47 3.63
CA ALA A 101 1.45 17.06 4.96
C ALA A 101 1.91 16.10 6.06
N LEU A 102 1.50 14.83 5.98
CA LEU A 102 1.88 13.81 6.96
C LEU A 102 3.37 13.48 6.93
N LEU A 103 4.00 13.51 5.75
CA LEU A 103 5.44 13.25 5.61
C LEU A 103 6.31 14.42 6.10
N GLU A 104 5.73 15.59 6.33
CA GLU A 104 6.42 16.72 6.98
C GLU A 104 6.48 16.57 8.50
N GLN A 105 5.68 15.68 9.08
CA GLN A 105 5.70 15.40 10.51
C GLN A 105 6.90 14.51 10.87
N PRO A 106 7.32 14.51 12.15
CA PRO A 106 8.37 13.60 12.62
C PRO A 106 8.03 12.15 12.31
N VAL A 107 9.04 11.37 11.86
CA VAL A 107 8.85 9.95 11.52
C VAL A 107 8.51 9.16 12.78
N PRO A 108 7.40 8.39 12.80
CA PRO A 108 7.00 7.60 13.96
C PRO A 108 7.76 6.27 14.04
N VAL A 109 9.07 6.31 14.30
CA VAL A 109 9.97 5.13 14.24
C VAL A 109 9.54 4.00 15.15
N GLU A 110 9.04 4.31 16.35
CA GLU A 110 8.59 3.29 17.30
C GLU A 110 7.34 2.57 16.79
N ALA A 111 6.40 3.31 16.19
CA ALA A 111 5.24 2.71 15.54
C ALA A 111 5.67 1.81 14.38
N TYR A 112 6.63 2.24 13.58
CA TYR A 112 7.14 1.46 12.45
C TYR A 112 7.80 0.15 12.90
N ARG A 113 8.56 0.16 13.99
CA ARG A 113 9.13 -1.07 14.56
C ARG A 113 8.05 -2.08 14.97
N ARG A 114 6.92 -1.59 15.46
CA ARG A 114 5.80 -2.46 15.84
C ARG A 114 4.97 -2.94 14.65
N LEU A 115 4.82 -2.11 13.64
CA LEU A 115 4.09 -2.47 12.42
C LEU A 115 4.88 -3.44 11.53
N VAL A 116 6.21 -3.33 11.53
CA VAL A 116 7.09 -4.11 10.65
C VAL A 116 8.20 -4.77 11.49
N PRO A 117 7.84 -5.69 12.38
CA PRO A 117 8.82 -6.29 13.31
C PRO A 117 9.92 -7.07 12.60
N GLY A 118 9.67 -7.64 11.42
CA GLY A 118 10.67 -8.35 10.62
C GLY A 118 11.79 -7.46 10.11
N TYR A 119 11.59 -6.14 10.06
CA TYR A 119 12.57 -5.13 9.65
C TYR A 119 12.84 -4.09 10.75
N ALA A 120 12.56 -4.42 12.00
CA ALA A 120 12.62 -3.45 13.10
C ALA A 120 13.98 -2.75 13.21
N HIS A 121 15.08 -3.45 12.92
CA HIS A 121 16.44 -2.90 12.96
C HIS A 121 16.72 -1.83 11.90
N ASP A 122 15.91 -1.76 10.85
CA ASP A 122 16.04 -0.72 9.82
C ASP A 122 15.60 0.66 10.35
N PHE A 123 14.72 0.68 11.35
CA PHE A 123 14.16 1.91 11.92
C PHE A 123 15.06 2.42 13.05
N ASP A 124 16.25 2.83 12.68
CA ASP A 124 17.28 3.35 13.58
C ASP A 124 17.35 4.89 13.53
N LEU A 125 18.37 5.46 14.16
CA LEU A 125 18.56 6.91 14.20
C LEU A 125 18.83 7.52 12.81
N GLY A 126 19.31 6.72 11.87
CA GLY A 126 19.56 7.17 10.50
C GLY A 126 18.36 7.00 9.58
N PHE A 127 17.26 6.41 10.06
CA PHE A 127 16.08 6.20 9.24
C PHE A 127 15.41 7.53 8.87
N ALA A 128 15.05 7.66 7.60
CA ALA A 128 14.34 8.83 7.09
C ALA A 128 13.43 8.43 5.93
N THR A 129 12.35 9.18 5.75
CA THR A 129 11.51 9.13 4.56
C THR A 129 11.74 10.38 3.72
N ARG A 130 11.46 10.28 2.42
CA ARG A 130 11.58 11.41 1.49
C ARG A 130 10.22 12.09 1.34
N PRO A 131 10.17 13.43 1.38
CA PRO A 131 8.92 14.16 1.22
C PRO A 131 8.33 14.01 -0.19
N VAL A 132 7.07 14.32 -0.34
CA VAL A 132 6.44 14.48 -1.65
C VAL A 132 7.07 15.67 -2.35
N SER A 133 7.51 15.48 -3.61
CA SER A 133 8.05 16.55 -4.45
C SER A 133 7.02 17.10 -5.43
N HIS A 134 6.02 16.29 -5.77
CA HIS A 134 4.98 16.63 -6.74
C HIS A 134 3.61 16.23 -6.18
N VAL A 135 2.82 17.21 -5.78
CA VAL A 135 1.47 16.97 -5.25
C VAL A 135 0.51 16.67 -6.41
N VAL A 136 -0.27 15.61 -6.25
CA VAL A 136 -1.28 15.18 -7.21
C VAL A 136 -2.67 15.50 -6.67
N ASP A 137 -3.33 16.52 -7.23
CA ASP A 137 -4.68 16.95 -6.83
C ASP A 137 -5.77 16.28 -7.65
N ALA A 138 -5.49 15.94 -8.90
CA ALA A 138 -6.42 15.36 -9.86
C ALA A 138 -5.72 14.25 -10.64
N ALA A 139 -6.49 13.40 -11.32
CA ALA A 139 -5.93 12.37 -12.20
C ALA A 139 -4.94 13.00 -13.20
N ALA A 140 -3.77 12.39 -13.32
CA ALA A 140 -2.68 12.91 -14.13
C ALA A 140 -1.86 11.80 -14.78
N TRP A 141 -1.52 12.00 -16.04
CA TRP A 141 -0.54 11.18 -16.74
C TRP A 141 0.87 11.61 -16.30
N LEU A 142 1.57 10.72 -15.63
CA LEU A 142 2.97 10.96 -15.23
C LEU A 142 3.92 10.65 -16.38
N THR A 143 3.56 9.70 -17.20
CA THR A 143 4.23 9.31 -18.45
C THR A 143 3.15 8.95 -19.47
N PRO A 144 3.51 8.69 -20.75
CA PRO A 144 2.50 8.22 -21.71
C PRO A 144 1.79 6.91 -21.31
N LEU A 145 2.37 6.11 -20.42
CA LEU A 145 1.78 4.82 -19.99
C LEU A 145 1.17 4.86 -18.60
N VAL A 146 1.61 5.77 -17.73
CA VAL A 146 1.31 5.73 -16.28
C VAL A 146 0.39 6.87 -15.90
N CYS A 147 -0.80 6.53 -15.41
CA CYS A 147 -1.79 7.49 -14.93
C CYS A 147 -1.96 7.36 -13.41
N ALA A 148 -1.70 8.43 -12.67
CA ALA A 148 -1.98 8.50 -11.24
C ALA A 148 -3.42 8.94 -11.02
N VAL A 149 -4.16 8.20 -10.19
CA VAL A 149 -5.58 8.42 -9.96
C VAL A 149 -5.83 8.65 -8.47
N PRO A 150 -6.35 9.83 -8.08
CA PRO A 150 -6.80 10.07 -6.72
C PRO A 150 -7.94 9.14 -6.34
N VAL A 151 -7.81 8.51 -5.19
CA VAL A 151 -8.80 7.62 -4.59
C VAL A 151 -8.79 7.84 -3.08
N LYS A 152 -9.71 7.20 -2.36
CA LYS A 152 -9.83 7.32 -0.91
C LYS A 152 -10.39 6.07 -0.28
N GLY A 153 -10.28 5.99 1.03
CA GLY A 153 -10.90 4.94 1.83
C GLY A 153 -9.90 4.25 2.74
N HIS A 154 -8.76 3.85 2.24
CA HIS A 154 -7.64 3.37 3.07
C HIS A 154 -7.15 4.48 4.00
N GLN A 155 -7.00 5.68 3.48
CA GLN A 155 -6.89 6.95 4.16
C GLN A 155 -7.88 7.93 3.53
N GLU A 156 -7.90 9.17 4.00
CA GLU A 156 -8.75 10.21 3.43
C GLU A 156 -8.33 10.55 1.99
N GLN A 157 -7.03 10.49 1.70
CA GLN A 157 -6.46 10.74 0.38
C GLN A 157 -5.43 9.67 0.04
N ASN A 158 -5.70 8.92 -1.01
CA ASN A 158 -4.81 7.91 -1.57
C ASN A 158 -4.55 8.18 -3.06
N LEU A 159 -3.57 7.48 -3.62
CA LEU A 159 -3.39 7.32 -5.06
C LEU A 159 -3.47 5.85 -5.43
N ALA A 160 -3.97 5.59 -6.61
CA ALA A 160 -3.76 4.34 -7.34
C ALA A 160 -3.09 4.68 -8.67
N VAL A 161 -2.52 3.69 -9.31
CA VAL A 161 -1.87 3.86 -10.61
C VAL A 161 -2.50 2.93 -11.62
N LEU A 162 -2.90 3.50 -12.76
CA LEU A 162 -3.38 2.75 -13.91
C LEU A 162 -2.30 2.71 -14.98
N VAL A 163 -2.16 1.54 -15.61
CA VAL A 163 -1.44 1.37 -16.87
C VAL A 163 -2.48 0.87 -17.88
N PRO A 164 -3.27 1.79 -18.48
CA PRO A 164 -4.45 1.41 -19.27
C PRO A 164 -4.11 0.57 -20.49
N SER A 165 -2.98 0.84 -21.15
CA SER A 165 -2.55 0.07 -22.34
C SER A 165 -2.27 -1.39 -22.03
N ALA A 166 -1.93 -1.71 -20.78
CA ALA A 166 -1.70 -3.08 -20.32
C ALA A 166 -2.91 -3.67 -19.58
N GLY A 167 -3.96 -2.89 -19.32
CA GLY A 167 -5.11 -3.33 -18.54
C GLY A 167 -4.79 -3.62 -17.08
N VAL A 168 -3.82 -2.90 -16.50
CA VAL A 168 -3.32 -3.14 -15.15
C VAL A 168 -3.66 -1.98 -14.23
N LEU A 169 -4.23 -2.30 -13.06
CA LEU A 169 -4.36 -1.40 -11.93
C LEU A 169 -3.32 -1.78 -10.87
N MET A 170 -2.45 -0.85 -10.53
CA MET A 170 -1.57 -0.95 -9.38
C MET A 170 -2.25 -0.23 -8.22
N ALA A 171 -2.95 -1.00 -7.40
CA ALA A 171 -3.83 -0.45 -6.39
C ALA A 171 -3.08 0.08 -5.16
N GLY A 172 -1.86 -0.40 -4.91
CA GLY A 172 -1.11 -0.03 -3.71
C GLY A 172 -1.92 -0.27 -2.45
N ALA A 173 -1.95 0.71 -1.57
CA ALA A 173 -2.65 0.64 -0.29
C ALA A 173 -4.16 0.35 -0.42
N MET A 174 -4.75 0.59 -1.59
CA MET A 174 -6.20 0.38 -1.79
C MET A 174 -6.60 -1.09 -1.88
N ALA A 175 -5.68 -2.03 -2.08
CA ALA A 175 -6.00 -3.45 -2.15
C ALA A 175 -5.00 -4.32 -1.40
N SER A 176 -5.52 -5.33 -0.71
CA SER A 176 -4.76 -6.44 -0.15
C SER A 176 -5.52 -7.72 -0.44
N PHE A 177 -4.80 -8.75 -0.90
CA PHE A 177 -5.40 -10.03 -1.25
C PHE A 177 -4.82 -11.14 -0.38
N GLY A 178 -5.70 -11.91 0.27
CA GLY A 178 -5.30 -12.95 1.21
C GLY A 178 -4.83 -12.42 2.58
N VAL A 179 -4.90 -11.13 2.80
CA VAL A 179 -4.50 -10.45 4.04
C VAL A 179 -5.61 -9.48 4.43
N THR A 180 -5.98 -9.46 5.69
CA THR A 180 -7.00 -8.53 6.20
C THR A 180 -6.50 -7.08 6.04
N PRO A 181 -7.30 -6.19 5.42
CA PRO A 181 -6.93 -4.78 5.31
C PRO A 181 -6.96 -4.10 6.67
N ASN A 182 -6.26 -2.96 6.78
CA ASN A 182 -6.23 -2.16 7.99
C ASN A 182 -6.79 -0.76 7.70
N ALA A 183 -7.97 -0.47 8.24
CA ALA A 183 -8.69 0.78 8.03
C ALA A 183 -8.55 1.77 9.20
N TYR A 184 -7.54 1.65 10.03
CA TYR A 184 -7.46 2.37 11.30
C TYR A 184 -7.54 3.90 11.20
N ASP A 185 -7.12 4.49 10.10
CA ASP A 185 -7.19 5.93 9.84
C ASP A 185 -7.94 6.26 8.53
N GLY A 186 -8.68 5.28 8.04
CA GLY A 186 -9.50 5.40 6.85
C GLY A 186 -10.99 5.41 7.15
N ASP A 187 -11.76 5.03 6.13
CA ASP A 187 -13.21 4.92 6.17
C ASP A 187 -13.61 3.64 5.43
N PRO A 188 -14.00 2.57 6.15
CA PRO A 188 -14.32 1.29 5.52
C PRO A 188 -15.42 1.36 4.46
N GLU A 189 -16.48 2.13 4.69
CA GLU A 189 -17.59 2.27 3.73
C GLU A 189 -17.14 3.03 2.48
N ALA A 190 -16.48 4.17 2.64
CA ALA A 190 -15.94 4.94 1.52
C ALA A 190 -14.90 4.13 0.73
N TRP A 191 -14.11 3.32 1.43
CA TRP A 191 -13.14 2.42 0.80
C TRP A 191 -13.84 1.35 -0.05
N ALA A 192 -14.88 0.72 0.48
CA ALA A 192 -15.68 -0.24 -0.27
C ALA A 192 -16.29 0.39 -1.53
N ASP A 193 -16.85 1.60 -1.41
CA ASP A 193 -17.41 2.34 -2.55
C ASP A 193 -16.34 2.61 -3.63
N ALA A 194 -15.17 3.09 -3.21
CA ALA A 194 -14.04 3.37 -4.12
C ALA A 194 -13.55 2.11 -4.84
N LEU A 195 -13.51 0.97 -4.14
CA LEU A 195 -13.10 -0.31 -4.73
C LEU A 195 -14.05 -0.75 -5.84
N GLY A 196 -15.34 -0.48 -5.72
CA GLY A 196 -16.32 -0.77 -6.77
C GLY A 196 -16.00 -0.04 -8.07
N GLU A 197 -15.62 1.23 -7.98
CA GLU A 197 -15.21 2.02 -9.14
C GLU A 197 -13.85 1.56 -9.70
N LEU A 198 -12.87 1.30 -8.84
CA LEU A 198 -11.54 0.85 -9.25
C LEU A 198 -11.59 -0.51 -9.95
N GLY A 199 -12.42 -1.42 -9.48
CA GLY A 199 -12.56 -2.77 -10.06
C GLY A 199 -13.00 -2.78 -11.51
N GLU A 200 -13.63 -1.71 -11.98
CA GLU A 200 -14.08 -1.56 -13.36
C GLU A 200 -12.96 -1.07 -14.30
N GLN A 201 -11.84 -0.62 -13.75
CA GLN A 201 -10.78 0.06 -14.53
C GLN A 201 -9.76 -0.90 -15.16
N ALA A 202 -9.64 -2.13 -14.67
CA ALA A 202 -8.60 -3.04 -15.15
C ALA A 202 -8.96 -4.50 -14.93
N ALA A 203 -8.43 -5.37 -15.80
CA ALA A 203 -8.58 -6.82 -15.69
C ALA A 203 -7.58 -7.42 -14.69
N VAL A 204 -6.39 -6.85 -14.60
CA VAL A 204 -5.31 -7.30 -13.69
C VAL A 204 -5.11 -6.28 -12.60
N VAL A 205 -5.11 -6.74 -11.35
CA VAL A 205 -4.93 -5.88 -10.17
C VAL A 205 -3.70 -6.33 -9.40
N VAL A 206 -2.79 -5.39 -9.20
CA VAL A 206 -1.62 -5.55 -8.33
C VAL A 206 -1.98 -4.95 -6.98
N PRO A 207 -2.16 -5.78 -5.94
CA PRO A 207 -2.45 -5.27 -4.60
C PRO A 207 -1.18 -4.74 -3.93
N GLY A 208 -1.35 -3.93 -2.89
CA GLY A 208 -0.24 -3.51 -2.03
C GLY A 208 0.36 -4.64 -1.21
N THR A 209 -0.42 -5.69 -0.94
CA THR A 209 0.04 -6.91 -0.29
C THR A 209 -0.73 -8.10 -0.84
N GLY A 210 -0.04 -9.22 -1.03
CA GLY A 210 -0.64 -10.43 -1.56
C GLY A 210 -0.34 -10.65 -3.04
N ARG A 211 -0.95 -11.69 -3.60
CA ARG A 211 -0.72 -12.08 -5.00
C ARG A 211 -1.48 -11.19 -5.96
N VAL A 212 -0.94 -11.05 -7.16
CA VAL A 212 -1.64 -10.40 -8.29
C VAL A 212 -2.99 -11.10 -8.51
N GLY A 213 -4.02 -10.31 -8.67
CA GLY A 213 -5.39 -10.78 -8.80
C GLY A 213 -6.16 -10.03 -9.88
N SER A 214 -7.46 -9.96 -9.66
CA SER A 214 -8.41 -9.43 -10.64
C SER A 214 -9.51 -8.60 -9.97
N ALA A 215 -10.45 -8.11 -10.76
CA ALA A 215 -11.64 -7.43 -10.26
C ALA A 215 -12.47 -8.32 -9.32
N ALA A 216 -12.44 -9.64 -9.49
CA ALA A 216 -13.13 -10.57 -8.59
C ALA A 216 -12.58 -10.49 -7.15
N ASP A 217 -11.27 -10.36 -7.01
CA ASP A 217 -10.63 -10.19 -5.69
C ASP A 217 -10.99 -8.84 -5.06
N ILE A 218 -11.10 -7.79 -5.86
CA ILE A 218 -11.59 -6.48 -5.39
C ILE A 218 -13.03 -6.60 -4.89
N THR A 219 -13.89 -7.34 -5.59
CA THR A 219 -15.29 -7.54 -5.17
C THR A 219 -15.37 -8.22 -3.81
N VAL A 220 -14.52 -9.21 -3.55
CA VAL A 220 -14.45 -9.88 -2.24
C VAL A 220 -14.00 -8.90 -1.16
N MET A 221 -12.97 -8.10 -1.42
CA MET A 221 -12.50 -7.10 -0.46
C MET A 221 -13.57 -6.03 -0.18
N GLN A 222 -14.28 -5.59 -1.20
CA GLN A 222 -15.40 -4.67 -1.09
C GLN A 222 -16.48 -5.23 -0.16
N ALA A 223 -16.87 -6.50 -0.36
CA ALA A 223 -17.86 -7.16 0.48
C ALA A 223 -17.40 -7.25 1.95
N TYR A 224 -16.14 -7.55 2.20
CA TYR A 224 -15.57 -7.53 3.55
C TYR A 224 -15.71 -6.15 4.21
N LEU A 225 -15.34 -5.09 3.51
CA LEU A 225 -15.39 -3.74 4.06
C LEU A 225 -16.83 -3.26 4.32
N TYR A 226 -17.80 -3.65 3.50
CA TYR A 226 -19.21 -3.41 3.79
C TYR A 226 -19.66 -4.18 5.02
N ALA A 227 -19.25 -5.43 5.18
CA ALA A 227 -19.55 -6.23 6.37
C ALA A 227 -18.98 -5.59 7.64
N VAL A 228 -17.77 -5.04 7.56
CA VAL A 228 -17.14 -4.26 8.64
C VAL A 228 -18.01 -3.05 9.00
N SER A 229 -18.48 -2.30 8.02
CA SER A 229 -19.31 -1.11 8.23
C SER A 229 -20.67 -1.46 8.88
N ASP A 230 -21.21 -2.62 8.54
CA ASP A 230 -22.51 -3.10 9.04
C ASP A 230 -22.42 -3.79 10.41
N ALA A 231 -21.21 -4.03 10.92
CA ALA A 231 -21.00 -4.84 12.12
C ALA A 231 -21.29 -4.12 13.45
N GLY A 232 -21.53 -2.81 13.42
CA GLY A 232 -21.87 -2.06 14.65
C GLY A 232 -20.80 -2.07 15.72
N GLY A 233 -19.53 -2.20 15.34
CA GLY A 233 -18.40 -2.23 16.26
C GLY A 233 -18.07 -3.61 16.85
N ASP A 234 -18.78 -4.64 16.45
CA ASP A 234 -18.60 -6.01 16.95
C ASP A 234 -17.98 -6.91 15.87
N PRO A 235 -16.71 -7.36 16.03
CA PRO A 235 -16.08 -8.23 15.05
C PRO A 235 -16.80 -9.59 14.88
N GLY A 236 -17.53 -10.04 15.90
CA GLY A 236 -18.34 -11.26 15.85
C GLY A 236 -19.54 -11.17 14.89
N ARG A 237 -19.88 -9.96 14.42
CA ARG A 237 -20.95 -9.75 13.44
C ARG A 237 -20.48 -9.77 12.00
N ILE A 238 -19.18 -9.85 11.75
CA ILE A 238 -18.67 -10.08 10.40
C ILE A 238 -19.07 -11.51 10.03
N PRO A 239 -19.86 -11.71 8.96
CA PRO A 239 -20.31 -13.07 8.60
C PRO A 239 -19.13 -13.90 8.07
N ASP A 240 -19.29 -15.21 8.07
CA ASP A 240 -18.38 -16.11 7.38
C ASP A 240 -18.37 -15.78 5.89
N GLY A 241 -17.21 -15.93 5.27
CA GLY A 241 -17.05 -15.58 3.86
C GLY A 241 -15.70 -15.94 3.30
N PRO A 242 -15.39 -15.51 2.06
CA PRO A 242 -14.11 -15.79 1.40
C PRO A 242 -12.90 -15.27 2.16
N TRP A 243 -13.09 -14.37 3.10
CA TRP A 243 -12.04 -13.79 3.96
C TRP A 243 -11.67 -14.65 5.17
N ASP A 244 -12.35 -15.78 5.42
CA ASP A 244 -12.17 -16.57 6.64
C ASP A 244 -10.74 -17.11 6.79
N ASP A 245 -10.02 -17.34 5.70
CA ASP A 245 -8.64 -17.82 5.68
C ASP A 245 -7.59 -16.72 5.47
N TRP A 246 -7.99 -15.46 5.43
CA TRP A 246 -7.01 -14.37 5.35
C TRP A 246 -6.13 -14.32 6.58
N SER A 247 -4.89 -13.89 6.42
CA SER A 247 -4.02 -13.60 7.56
C SER A 247 -4.43 -12.29 8.25
N ASP A 248 -3.92 -12.06 9.46
CA ASP A 248 -4.14 -10.85 10.26
C ASP A 248 -5.62 -10.56 10.58
N ARG A 249 -6.40 -11.60 10.83
CA ARG A 249 -7.83 -11.45 11.16
C ARG A 249 -8.09 -10.73 12.50
N ASP A 250 -7.07 -10.55 13.33
CA ASP A 250 -7.13 -9.68 14.50
C ASP A 250 -7.38 -8.20 14.13
N LEU A 251 -7.10 -7.81 12.89
CA LEU A 251 -7.46 -6.50 12.37
C LEU A 251 -8.97 -6.30 12.20
N ASP A 252 -9.78 -7.36 12.25
CA ASP A 252 -11.24 -7.22 12.25
C ASP A 252 -11.71 -6.28 13.37
N THR A 253 -11.14 -6.42 14.56
CA THR A 253 -11.46 -5.56 15.69
C THR A 253 -11.11 -4.10 15.44
N VAL A 254 -9.93 -3.84 14.89
CA VAL A 254 -9.51 -2.49 14.48
C VAL A 254 -10.51 -1.88 13.50
N ASN A 255 -10.88 -2.65 12.49
CA ASN A 255 -11.72 -2.18 11.39
C ASN A 255 -13.16 -1.88 11.85
N VAL A 256 -13.76 -2.77 12.64
CA VAL A 256 -15.15 -2.53 13.14
C VAL A 256 -15.19 -1.40 14.15
N GLU A 257 -14.19 -1.26 15.02
CA GLU A 257 -14.09 -0.13 15.95
C GLU A 257 -13.97 1.20 15.19
N ARG A 258 -13.13 1.24 14.14
CA ARG A 258 -13.00 2.44 13.30
C ARG A 258 -14.32 2.81 12.63
N ALA A 259 -15.01 1.85 12.05
CA ALA A 259 -16.30 2.08 11.41
C ALA A 259 -17.35 2.61 12.40
N ALA A 260 -17.40 2.06 13.62
CA ALA A 260 -18.32 2.51 14.67
C ALA A 260 -17.99 3.93 15.14
N LEU A 261 -16.71 4.26 15.31
CA LEU A 261 -16.29 5.62 15.66
C LEU A 261 -16.74 6.62 14.59
N LEU A 262 -16.50 6.33 13.32
CA LEU A 262 -16.90 7.21 12.23
C LEU A 262 -18.42 7.40 12.18
N ALA A 263 -19.20 6.35 12.41
CA ALA A 263 -20.65 6.44 12.46
C ALA A 263 -21.15 7.36 13.59
N ALA A 264 -20.38 7.50 14.66
CA ALA A 264 -20.63 8.41 15.76
C ALA A 264 -20.02 9.82 15.57
N GLY A 265 -19.43 10.09 14.40
CA GLY A 265 -18.77 11.36 14.10
C GLY A 265 -17.39 11.52 14.73
N ASP A 266 -16.79 10.43 15.21
CA ASP A 266 -15.48 10.42 15.85
C ASP A 266 -14.41 9.90 14.87
N HIS A 267 -13.41 10.71 14.61
CA HIS A 267 -12.30 10.41 13.68
C HIS A 267 -11.06 9.89 14.40
N SER A 268 -11.17 9.46 15.64
CA SER A 268 -10.06 8.93 16.44
C SER A 268 -9.57 7.60 15.88
N VAL A 269 -8.28 7.31 16.12
CA VAL A 269 -7.71 6.00 15.91
C VAL A 269 -8.34 5.04 16.95
N PRO A 270 -8.83 3.85 16.53
CA PRO A 270 -9.46 2.93 17.45
C PRO A 270 -8.51 2.38 18.50
N ALA A 271 -9.05 2.08 19.68
CA ALA A 271 -8.28 1.58 20.81
C ALA A 271 -7.50 0.30 20.47
N ALA A 272 -8.08 -0.60 19.67
CA ALA A 272 -7.40 -1.81 19.21
C ALA A 272 -6.13 -1.49 18.43
N MET A 273 -6.14 -0.45 17.60
CA MET A 273 -4.92 -0.02 16.88
C MET A 273 -3.90 0.62 17.81
N LEU A 274 -4.33 1.44 18.75
CA LEU A 274 -3.43 2.02 19.76
C LEU A 274 -2.71 0.92 20.55
N ARG A 275 -3.42 -0.14 20.91
CA ARG A 275 -2.79 -1.31 21.56
C ARG A 275 -1.75 -1.98 20.67
N ARG A 276 -2.04 -2.16 19.38
CA ARG A 276 -1.05 -2.69 18.41
C ARG A 276 0.21 -1.84 18.34
N LEU A 277 0.05 -0.53 18.43
CA LEU A 277 1.16 0.43 18.38
C LEU A 277 1.86 0.60 19.74
N GLY A 278 1.38 -0.04 20.81
CA GLY A 278 1.92 0.11 22.16
C GLY A 278 1.63 1.48 22.77
N LEU A 279 0.58 2.16 22.34
CA LEU A 279 0.18 3.49 22.80
C LEU A 279 -1.02 3.45 23.78
N ALA A 280 -1.47 2.27 24.12
CA ALA A 280 -2.59 2.07 25.06
C ALA A 280 -2.37 0.83 25.91
#